data_c57f3ba46600f1b2f9c0a552c63af51e
#
_entry.id   c57f3ba46600f1b2f9c0a552c63af51e
#
_cell.length_a   1.000
_cell.length_b   1.000
_cell.length_c   1.000
_cell.angle_alpha   90.00
_cell.angle_beta   90.00
_cell.angle_gamma   90.00
#
_symmetry.space_group_name_H-M   'P 1'
#
loop_
_entity.id
_entity.type
_entity.pdbx_description
1 polymer ?
#
loop_
_entity_poly.entity_id
_entity_poly.type
_entity_poly.pdbx_seq_one_letter_code
_entity_poly.pdbx_strand_id
1 'polypeptide(L)'
;MKTLQQVVDESKSIVFFGGAGVSTESGIPDFRSPDGLYNQKYDVPPEELLSHDYFFSHTEKFFEFYREKMLCLDAKPNKAHLKLAELENAGKLTAVITQNIDGLHTAAGSKTVYELHGSVHRNYCLKCGKSYSAEYMLHSDGVPHCECGG
;
A
#
# COMPACT_ATOMS: atom_id res chain seq x y z
N MET A 1 -18.07 -13.38 26.50
CA MET A 1 -17.65 -12.79 25.18
C MET A 1 -16.65 -13.74 24.55
N LYS A 2 -16.78 -14.09 23.26
CA LYS A 2 -15.78 -14.96 22.59
C LYS A 2 -14.48 -14.21 22.38
N THR A 3 -13.35 -14.90 22.51
CA THR A 3 -12.03 -14.37 22.12
C THR A 3 -11.90 -14.33 20.61
N LEU A 4 -10.97 -13.51 20.06
CA LEU A 4 -10.67 -13.50 18.63
C LEU A 4 -10.29 -14.89 18.12
N GLN A 5 -9.49 -15.64 18.89
CA GLN A 5 -9.10 -17.01 18.54
C GLN A 5 -10.33 -17.91 18.38
N GLN A 6 -11.28 -17.87 19.33
CA GLN A 6 -12.51 -18.67 19.23
C GLN A 6 -13.34 -18.29 18.00
N VAL A 7 -13.43 -17.00 17.68
CA VAL A 7 -14.13 -16.53 16.46
C VAL A 7 -13.47 -17.08 15.21
N VAL A 8 -12.13 -17.02 15.12
CA VAL A 8 -11.37 -17.56 13.98
C VAL A 8 -11.53 -19.07 13.88
N ASP A 9 -11.47 -19.79 15.01
CA ASP A 9 -11.53 -21.26 15.03
C ASP A 9 -12.90 -21.79 14.58
N GLU A 10 -13.97 -21.10 14.98
CA GLU A 10 -15.35 -21.45 14.64
C GLU A 10 -15.78 -20.99 13.24
N SER A 11 -15.07 -20.00 12.66
CA SER A 11 -15.39 -19.45 11.35
C SER A 11 -15.06 -20.42 10.23
N LYS A 12 -15.99 -20.58 9.28
CA LYS A 12 -15.82 -21.39 8.07
C LYS A 12 -15.33 -20.58 6.87
N SER A 13 -15.57 -19.27 6.88
CA SER A 13 -15.16 -18.35 5.84
C SER A 13 -14.86 -17.00 6.48
N ILE A 14 -13.67 -16.50 6.26
CA ILE A 14 -13.17 -15.24 6.80
C ILE A 14 -12.81 -14.34 5.62
N VAL A 15 -13.16 -13.07 5.69
CA VAL A 15 -12.63 -11.99 4.85
C VAL A 15 -11.94 -11.00 5.76
N PHE A 16 -10.71 -10.65 5.42
CA PHE A 16 -9.99 -9.59 6.11
C PHE A 16 -10.17 -8.27 5.35
N PHE A 17 -10.51 -7.21 6.06
CA PHE A 17 -10.51 -5.85 5.56
C PHE A 17 -9.58 -5.00 6.40
N GLY A 18 -8.57 -4.37 5.77
CA GLY A 18 -7.53 -3.64 6.48
C GLY A 18 -7.05 -2.38 5.79
N GLY A 19 -6.38 -1.54 6.55
CA GLY A 19 -5.74 -0.30 6.13
C GLY A 19 -4.35 -0.15 6.72
N ALA A 20 -3.78 1.06 6.69
CA ALA A 20 -2.37 1.35 6.98
C ALA A 20 -1.89 0.86 8.36
N GLY A 21 -2.78 0.80 9.37
CA GLY A 21 -2.44 0.29 10.70
C GLY A 21 -1.91 -1.15 10.70
N VAL A 22 -2.21 -1.99 9.69
CA VAL A 22 -1.67 -3.36 9.63
C VAL A 22 -0.18 -3.37 9.27
N SER A 23 0.33 -2.33 8.62
CA SER A 23 1.72 -2.23 8.15
C SER A 23 2.65 -1.46 9.08
N THR A 24 2.14 -0.92 10.21
CA THR A 24 2.97 -0.15 11.16
C THR A 24 4.09 -0.99 11.78
N GLU A 25 3.85 -2.25 12.12
CA GLU A 25 4.90 -3.17 12.58
C GLU A 25 5.88 -3.59 11.47
N SER A 26 5.62 -3.22 10.22
CA SER A 26 6.54 -3.37 9.09
C SER A 26 7.38 -2.12 8.85
N GLY A 27 7.25 -1.09 9.71
CA GLY A 27 7.97 0.19 9.59
C GLY A 27 7.32 1.19 8.64
N ILE A 28 6.12 0.92 8.12
CA ILE A 28 5.35 1.86 7.29
C ILE A 28 4.41 2.65 8.21
N PRO A 29 4.57 3.97 8.35
CA PRO A 29 3.69 4.77 9.19
C PRO A 29 2.26 4.74 8.63
N ASP A 30 1.27 4.74 9.52
CA ASP A 30 -0.10 4.96 9.12
C ASP A 30 -0.36 6.47 8.88
N PHE A 31 -1.60 6.84 8.58
CA PHE A 31 -1.94 8.23 8.27
C PHE A 31 -2.33 9.05 9.52
N ARG A 32 -2.98 8.46 10.52
CA ARG A 32 -3.72 9.17 11.57
C ARG A 32 -3.20 8.98 12.99
N SER A 33 -2.33 8.00 13.25
CA SER A 33 -1.71 7.83 14.56
C SER A 33 -0.86 9.06 14.93
N PRO A 34 -0.46 9.24 16.18
CA PRO A 34 0.39 10.36 16.61
C PRO A 34 1.66 10.51 15.75
N ASP A 35 2.25 9.39 15.31
CA ASP A 35 3.44 9.35 14.45
C ASP A 35 3.09 9.19 12.96
N GLY A 36 1.80 9.23 12.62
CA GLY A 36 1.28 9.03 11.27
C GLY A 36 1.57 10.21 10.34
N LEU A 37 1.41 9.97 9.03
CA LEU A 37 1.73 10.96 8.01
C LEU A 37 0.96 12.28 8.19
N TYR A 38 -0.30 12.25 8.61
CA TYR A 38 -1.12 13.47 8.79
C TYR A 38 -0.69 14.35 9.97
N ASN A 39 0.08 13.81 10.92
CA ASN A 39 0.61 14.54 12.06
C ASN A 39 2.01 15.09 11.85
N GLN A 40 2.64 14.84 10.69
CA GLN A 40 3.89 15.44 10.30
C GLN A 40 3.67 16.84 9.71
N LYS A 41 4.70 17.68 9.75
CA LYS A 41 4.62 19.05 9.20
C LYS A 41 4.86 19.01 7.69
N TYR A 42 3.86 19.42 6.94
CA TYR A 42 3.92 19.62 5.48
C TYR A 42 3.39 21.02 5.14
N ASP A 43 3.85 21.57 4.03
CA ASP A 43 3.33 22.84 3.49
C ASP A 43 1.91 22.68 2.93
N VAL A 44 1.57 21.47 2.50
CA VAL A 44 0.27 21.07 1.94
C VAL A 44 -0.18 19.79 2.66
N PRO A 45 -1.46 19.69 3.08
CA PRO A 45 -1.95 18.48 3.74
C PRO A 45 -1.74 17.22 2.91
N PRO A 46 -1.34 16.07 3.51
CA PRO A 46 -1.11 14.83 2.76
C PRO A 46 -2.31 14.33 1.95
N GLU A 47 -3.53 14.59 2.41
CA GLU A 47 -4.74 14.27 1.65
C GLU A 47 -4.82 15.04 0.32
N GLU A 48 -4.36 16.28 0.31
CA GLU A 48 -4.29 17.10 -0.90
C GLU A 48 -3.12 16.66 -1.78
N LEU A 49 -1.94 16.42 -1.19
CA LEU A 49 -0.74 15.91 -1.89
C LEU A 49 -1.02 14.61 -2.67
N LEU A 50 -1.87 13.73 -2.10
CA LEU A 50 -2.22 12.44 -2.70
C LEU A 50 -3.49 12.51 -3.57
N SER A 51 -4.04 13.69 -3.79
CA SER A 51 -5.23 13.85 -4.64
C SER A 51 -4.88 13.77 -6.12
N HIS A 52 -5.87 13.35 -6.92
CA HIS A 52 -5.78 13.35 -8.39
C HIS A 52 -5.45 14.74 -8.94
N ASP A 53 -6.10 15.77 -8.43
CA ASP A 53 -5.94 17.15 -8.94
C ASP A 53 -4.55 17.69 -8.62
N TYR A 54 -4.01 17.38 -7.45
CA TYR A 54 -2.64 17.75 -7.08
C TYR A 54 -1.60 17.04 -7.95
N PHE A 55 -1.80 15.75 -8.24
CA PHE A 55 -0.93 14.98 -9.14
C PHE A 55 -0.77 15.68 -10.50
N PHE A 56 -1.85 16.16 -11.10
CA PHE A 56 -1.80 16.82 -12.41
C PHE A 56 -1.37 18.28 -12.37
N SER A 57 -1.63 18.99 -11.27
CA SER A 57 -1.28 20.42 -11.16
C SER A 57 0.12 20.67 -10.58
N HIS A 58 0.64 19.74 -9.76
CA HIS A 58 1.92 19.85 -9.06
C HIS A 58 2.73 18.55 -9.14
N THR A 59 2.89 18.00 -10.33
CA THR A 59 3.44 16.66 -10.59
C THR A 59 4.83 16.45 -9.96
N GLU A 60 5.73 17.44 -10.01
CA GLU A 60 7.07 17.34 -9.40
C GLU A 60 6.98 17.14 -7.88
N LYS A 61 6.21 17.98 -7.20
CA LYS A 61 6.01 17.90 -5.74
C LYS A 61 5.31 16.60 -5.32
N PHE A 62 4.36 16.14 -6.14
CA PHE A 62 3.75 14.83 -5.92
C PHE A 62 4.79 13.72 -5.95
N PHE A 63 5.69 13.68 -6.94
CA PHE A 63 6.70 12.62 -7.04
C PHE A 63 7.80 12.74 -5.97
N GLU A 64 8.14 13.94 -5.51
CA GLU A 64 9.03 14.14 -4.35
C GLU A 64 8.42 13.48 -3.10
N PHE A 65 7.18 13.82 -2.77
CA PHE A 65 6.45 13.24 -1.64
C PHE A 65 6.26 11.73 -1.81
N TYR A 66 5.88 11.28 -2.99
CA TYR A 66 5.64 9.86 -3.30
C TYR A 66 6.89 9.01 -3.08
N ARG A 67 8.06 9.46 -3.56
CA ARG A 67 9.34 8.78 -3.34
C ARG A 67 9.75 8.75 -1.88
N GLU A 68 9.59 9.87 -1.20
CA GLU A 68 10.04 10.00 0.20
C GLU A 68 9.16 9.21 1.18
N LYS A 69 7.85 9.21 0.96
CA LYS A 69 6.89 8.74 1.97
C LYS A 69 6.11 7.49 1.58
N MET A 70 5.91 7.23 0.27
CA MET A 70 5.04 6.16 -0.18
C MET A 70 5.80 4.92 -0.68
N LEU A 71 7.05 5.09 -1.16
CA LEU A 71 7.88 4.00 -1.68
C LEU A 71 8.74 3.36 -0.57
N CYS A 72 8.12 2.59 0.31
CA CYS A 72 8.80 1.85 1.38
C CYS A 72 9.20 0.45 0.90
N LEU A 73 10.07 0.35 -0.11
CA LEU A 73 10.37 -0.91 -0.80
C LEU A 73 11.17 -1.92 0.05
N ASP A 74 11.83 -1.47 1.11
CA ASP A 74 12.58 -2.35 2.03
C ASP A 74 11.70 -2.98 3.12
N ALA A 75 10.44 -2.55 3.24
CA ALA A 75 9.52 -3.08 4.23
C ALA A 75 9.26 -4.58 4.01
N LYS A 76 9.13 -5.31 5.10
CA LYS A 76 8.87 -6.75 5.09
C LYS A 76 7.51 -7.06 5.72
N PRO A 77 6.82 -8.12 5.26
CA PRO A 77 5.61 -8.57 5.92
C PRO A 77 5.83 -8.82 7.40
N ASN A 78 4.93 -8.34 8.23
CA ASN A 78 4.93 -8.61 9.67
C ASN A 78 4.05 -9.84 10.01
N LYS A 79 3.94 -10.16 11.29
CA LYS A 79 3.21 -11.34 11.79
C LYS A 79 1.73 -11.34 11.38
N ALA A 80 1.09 -10.18 11.26
CA ALA A 80 -0.31 -10.11 10.84
C ALA A 80 -0.46 -10.53 9.37
N HIS A 81 0.39 -10.02 8.47
CA HIS A 81 0.42 -10.42 7.06
C HIS A 81 0.66 -11.92 6.90
N LEU A 82 1.67 -12.47 7.60
CA LEU A 82 2.00 -13.89 7.55
C LEU A 82 0.85 -14.75 8.06
N LYS A 83 0.18 -14.32 9.14
CA LYS A 83 -0.96 -15.06 9.70
C LYS A 83 -2.17 -15.09 8.76
N LEU A 84 -2.42 -14.01 8.03
CA LEU A 84 -3.49 -13.98 7.04
C LEU A 84 -3.20 -14.94 5.88
N ALA A 85 -1.96 -14.99 5.39
CA ALA A 85 -1.55 -15.94 4.37
C ALA A 85 -1.66 -17.40 4.85
N GLU A 86 -1.31 -17.67 6.12
CA GLU A 86 -1.50 -18.99 6.76
C GLU A 86 -2.97 -19.40 6.80
N LEU A 87 -3.87 -18.48 7.20
CA LEU A 87 -5.31 -18.74 7.24
C LEU A 87 -5.90 -18.98 5.85
N GLU A 88 -5.42 -18.30 4.82
CA GLU A 88 -5.81 -18.54 3.43
C GLU A 88 -5.35 -19.92 2.96
N ASN A 89 -4.09 -20.29 3.23
CA ASN A 89 -3.58 -21.62 2.89
C ASN A 89 -4.31 -22.76 3.64
N ALA A 90 -4.81 -22.49 4.84
CA ALA A 90 -5.66 -23.42 5.60
C ALA A 90 -7.12 -23.46 5.10
N GLY A 91 -7.49 -22.69 4.08
CA GLY A 91 -8.84 -22.63 3.52
C GLY A 91 -9.86 -21.90 4.41
N LYS A 92 -9.41 -21.18 5.44
CA LYS A 92 -10.27 -20.41 6.35
C LYS A 92 -10.48 -18.98 5.87
N LEU A 93 -9.45 -18.33 5.32
CA LEU A 93 -9.54 -16.97 4.77
C LEU A 93 -9.80 -17.04 3.27
N THR A 94 -10.84 -16.36 2.82
CA THR A 94 -11.29 -16.34 1.43
C THR A 94 -10.60 -15.22 0.64
N ALA A 95 -10.40 -14.07 1.28
CA ALA A 95 -9.77 -12.91 0.64
C ALA A 95 -9.22 -11.92 1.66
N VAL A 96 -8.22 -11.18 1.23
CA VAL A 96 -7.75 -9.93 1.84
C VAL A 96 -8.24 -8.78 0.99
N ILE A 97 -8.97 -7.84 1.60
CA ILE A 97 -9.35 -6.57 0.99
C ILE A 97 -8.55 -5.49 1.72
N THR A 98 -7.70 -4.78 1.00
CA THR A 98 -6.81 -3.80 1.62
C THR A 98 -6.89 -2.42 0.96
N GLN A 99 -6.79 -1.38 1.78
CA GLN A 99 -6.57 -0.01 1.34
C GLN A 99 -5.09 0.31 1.11
N ASN A 100 -4.19 -0.59 1.57
CA ASN A 100 -2.76 -0.39 1.45
C ASN A 100 -2.27 -0.61 0.02
N ILE A 101 -1.23 0.13 -0.35
CA ILE A 101 -0.58 0.09 -1.65
C ILE A 101 0.81 -0.56 -1.59
N ASP A 102 1.23 -1.04 -0.41
CA ASP A 102 2.57 -1.53 -0.11
C ASP A 102 2.90 -2.93 -0.65
N GLY A 103 1.89 -3.72 -1.04
CA GLY A 103 2.05 -5.08 -1.56
C GLY A 103 2.43 -6.13 -0.51
N LEU A 104 2.45 -5.80 0.80
CA LEU A 104 2.95 -6.70 1.83
C LEU A 104 2.08 -7.95 2.03
N HIS A 105 0.78 -7.88 1.79
CA HIS A 105 -0.09 -9.07 1.83
C HIS A 105 0.32 -10.10 0.76
N THR A 106 0.55 -9.65 -0.46
CA THR A 106 1.04 -10.52 -1.55
C THR A 106 2.45 -11.03 -1.25
N ALA A 107 3.34 -10.19 -0.74
CA ALA A 107 4.70 -10.58 -0.34
C ALA A 107 4.71 -11.60 0.81
N ALA A 108 3.68 -11.61 1.69
CA ALA A 108 3.48 -12.60 2.74
C ALA A 108 3.01 -13.97 2.21
N GLY A 109 2.56 -14.04 0.96
CA GLY A 109 2.06 -15.26 0.33
C GLY A 109 0.54 -15.36 0.23
N SER A 110 -0.22 -14.29 0.55
CA SER A 110 -1.66 -14.23 0.26
C SER A 110 -1.89 -14.20 -1.24
N LYS A 111 -2.86 -15.01 -1.73
CA LYS A 111 -3.13 -15.20 -3.16
C LYS A 111 -4.30 -14.37 -3.65
N THR A 112 -5.31 -14.19 -2.79
CA THR A 112 -6.54 -13.46 -3.11
C THR A 112 -6.53 -12.12 -2.40
N VAL A 113 -5.85 -11.13 -3.02
CA VAL A 113 -5.69 -9.78 -2.47
C VAL A 113 -6.34 -8.77 -3.39
N TYR A 114 -7.27 -7.99 -2.85
CA TYR A 114 -7.92 -6.87 -3.53
C TYR A 114 -7.37 -5.55 -2.99
N GLU A 115 -6.54 -4.88 -3.79
CA GLU A 115 -5.91 -3.59 -3.47
C GLU A 115 -6.80 -2.45 -3.96
N LEU A 116 -7.63 -1.89 -3.08
CA LEU A 116 -8.68 -0.91 -3.43
C LEU A 116 -8.12 0.43 -3.93
N HIS A 117 -6.93 0.81 -3.49
CA HIS A 117 -6.27 2.06 -3.86
C HIS A 117 -5.09 1.85 -4.82
N GLY A 118 -5.01 0.69 -5.47
CA GLY A 118 -3.89 0.36 -6.36
C GLY A 118 -2.66 -0.17 -5.62
N SER A 119 -1.48 -0.05 -6.23
CA SER A 119 -0.23 -0.57 -5.68
C SER A 119 0.96 0.26 -6.16
N VAL A 120 1.94 0.50 -5.29
CA VAL A 120 3.22 1.13 -5.67
C VAL A 120 4.01 0.29 -6.67
N HIS A 121 3.71 -0.99 -6.76
CA HIS A 121 4.37 -1.92 -7.70
C HIS A 121 3.79 -1.91 -9.12
N ARG A 122 2.67 -1.22 -9.36
CA ARG A 122 2.02 -1.12 -10.66
C ARG A 122 1.95 0.33 -11.13
N ASN A 123 2.93 0.74 -11.92
CA ASN A 123 3.04 2.08 -12.49
C ASN A 123 2.95 2.01 -14.00
N TYR A 124 2.22 2.91 -14.62
CA TYR A 124 1.96 2.91 -16.05
C TYR A 124 2.16 4.28 -16.66
N CYS A 125 2.76 4.32 -17.84
CA CYS A 125 2.80 5.55 -18.63
C CYS A 125 1.37 5.96 -19.03
N LEU A 126 1.00 7.19 -18.75
CA LEU A 126 -0.34 7.72 -19.06
C LEU A 126 -0.61 7.82 -20.57
N LYS A 127 0.46 7.87 -21.41
CA LYS A 127 0.34 8.00 -22.86
C LYS A 127 0.27 6.66 -23.58
N CYS A 128 1.13 5.70 -23.24
CA CYS A 128 1.26 4.44 -24.00
C CYS A 128 0.95 3.18 -23.18
N GLY A 129 0.69 3.29 -21.88
CA GLY A 129 0.39 2.15 -21.02
C GLY A 129 1.58 1.25 -20.67
N LYS A 130 2.82 1.58 -21.09
CA LYS A 130 4.03 0.83 -20.71
C LYS A 130 4.15 0.79 -19.19
N SER A 131 4.36 -0.40 -18.63
CA SER A 131 4.53 -0.59 -17.19
C SER A 131 5.94 -0.30 -16.73
N TYR A 132 6.06 0.19 -15.48
CA TYR A 132 7.32 0.48 -14.81
C TYR A 132 7.29 -0.06 -13.38
N SER A 133 8.45 -0.47 -12.87
CA SER A 133 8.56 -0.99 -11.49
C SER A 133 8.57 0.15 -10.46
N ALA A 134 8.36 -0.21 -9.20
CA ALA A 134 8.50 0.73 -8.09
C ALA A 134 9.93 1.24 -7.94
N GLU A 135 10.93 0.41 -8.21
CA GLU A 135 12.35 0.78 -8.21
C GLU A 135 12.65 1.84 -9.26
N TYR A 136 12.05 1.73 -10.46
CA TYR A 136 12.17 2.77 -11.48
C TYR A 136 11.64 4.11 -10.97
N MET A 137 10.47 4.10 -10.32
CA MET A 137 9.90 5.32 -9.73
C MET A 137 10.78 5.90 -8.62
N LEU A 138 11.34 5.03 -7.77
CA LEU A 138 12.21 5.44 -6.66
C LEU A 138 13.50 6.12 -7.15
N HIS A 139 14.10 5.60 -8.21
CA HIS A 139 15.38 6.08 -8.73
C HIS A 139 15.26 7.11 -9.87
N SER A 140 14.05 7.50 -10.25
CA SER A 140 13.83 8.54 -11.25
C SER A 140 14.12 9.93 -10.67
N ASP A 141 14.72 10.80 -11.46
CA ASP A 141 14.86 12.21 -11.14
C ASP A 141 13.59 12.99 -11.55
N GLY A 142 13.13 13.89 -10.69
CA GLY A 142 11.97 14.74 -10.96
C GLY A 142 10.72 13.92 -11.32
N VAL A 143 10.04 14.28 -12.39
CA VAL A 143 8.88 13.54 -12.92
C VAL A 143 9.38 12.36 -13.77
N PRO A 144 8.96 11.11 -13.48
CA PRO A 144 9.32 9.97 -14.32
C PRO A 144 8.76 10.10 -15.74
N HIS A 145 9.60 9.98 -16.75
CA HIS A 145 9.20 10.05 -18.16
C HIS A 145 9.39 8.73 -18.88
N CYS A 146 8.42 8.40 -19.75
CA CYS A 146 8.49 7.25 -20.63
C CYS A 146 9.27 7.60 -21.91
N GLU A 147 9.91 6.61 -22.53
CA GLU A 147 10.56 6.73 -23.84
C GLU A 147 9.63 7.24 -24.96
N CYS A 148 8.31 7.07 -24.80
CA CYS A 148 7.32 7.60 -25.75
C CYS A 148 7.03 9.11 -25.60
N GLY A 149 7.70 9.79 -24.66
CA GLY A 149 7.47 11.19 -24.33
C GLY A 149 6.21 11.45 -23.50
N GLY A 150 5.75 10.45 -22.78
CA GLY A 150 4.66 10.57 -21.80
C GLY A 150 5.17 10.56 -20.38
#